data_9000a24df2e2d50a135ffd499e0068de
#
_entry.id   9000a24df2e2d50a135ffd499e0068de
#
_cell.length_a   1.000
_cell.length_b   1.000
_cell.length_c   1.000
_cell.angle_alpha   90.00
_cell.angle_beta   90.00
_cell.angle_gamma   90.00
#
_symmetry.space_group_name_H-M   'P 1'
#
loop_
_entity.id
_entity.type
_entity.pdbx_description
1 polymer ?
#
loop_
_entity_poly.entity_id
_entity_poly.type
_entity_poly.pdbx_seq_one_letter_code
_entity_poly.pdbx_strand_id
1 'polypeptide(L)'
;MRRSAKQATSQLRIIGGQWRGRKLPFPDRPGLRPTGDRIRETLFNWLGPHLQTAKCLDLFAGSGALGIEALSRGAAHCDFVDADQEAITAIGHHLNTLDASANSTVSGDMAERYLRQTKDTWDIVFVDPPFDARLGESTLTLLADSERLAEASRVYFETSRSQPEAVPERLYDVLREKTAGDVCYRLLSPR
;
A
#
# COMPACT_ATOMS: atom_id res chain seq x y z
N MET A 1 -26.07 -32.08 -6.33
CA MET A 1 -25.49 -30.85 -6.85
C MET A 1 -25.42 -29.80 -5.73
N ARG A 2 -24.25 -29.58 -5.12
CA ARG A 2 -24.05 -28.52 -4.13
C ARG A 2 -23.94 -27.20 -4.88
N ARG A 3 -24.89 -26.29 -4.66
CA ARG A 3 -24.77 -24.89 -5.12
C ARG A 3 -23.57 -24.28 -4.40
N SER A 4 -22.53 -23.94 -5.15
CA SER A 4 -21.43 -23.13 -4.68
C SER A 4 -22.01 -21.81 -4.13
N ALA A 5 -21.78 -21.54 -2.85
CA ALA A 5 -22.14 -20.26 -2.27
C ALA A 5 -21.36 -19.17 -3.03
N LYS A 6 -22.08 -18.24 -3.63
CA LYS A 6 -21.47 -17.07 -4.29
C LYS A 6 -20.74 -16.29 -3.19
N GLN A 7 -19.40 -16.36 -3.15
CA GLN A 7 -18.60 -15.54 -2.26
C GLN A 7 -18.95 -14.07 -2.52
N ALA A 8 -19.26 -13.32 -1.48
CA ALA A 8 -19.46 -11.88 -1.59
C ALA A 8 -18.16 -11.26 -2.12
N THR A 9 -18.25 -10.42 -3.14
CA THR A 9 -17.10 -9.73 -3.73
C THR A 9 -17.26 -8.24 -3.51
N SER A 10 -16.29 -7.63 -2.86
CA SER A 10 -16.12 -6.19 -2.81
C SER A 10 -15.48 -5.69 -4.12
N GLN A 11 -15.56 -4.40 -4.38
CA GLN A 11 -14.99 -3.79 -5.58
C GLN A 11 -14.01 -2.67 -5.20
N LEU A 12 -12.77 -2.81 -5.65
CA LEU A 12 -11.80 -1.73 -5.67
C LEU A 12 -12.04 -0.86 -6.91
N ARG A 13 -12.29 0.43 -6.72
CA ARG A 13 -12.38 1.40 -7.81
C ARG A 13 -11.07 2.17 -7.93
N ILE A 14 -10.49 2.25 -9.12
CA ILE A 14 -9.35 3.12 -9.43
C ILE A 14 -9.87 4.54 -9.62
N ILE A 15 -9.31 5.51 -8.88
CA ILE A 15 -9.82 6.88 -8.82
C ILE A 15 -9.10 7.87 -9.72
N GLY A 16 -7.86 7.59 -10.10
CA GLY A 16 -7.06 8.48 -10.96
C GLY A 16 -6.20 7.75 -11.98
N GLY A 17 -5.53 8.52 -12.84
CA GLY A 17 -4.58 7.99 -13.81
C GLY A 17 -5.22 7.29 -15.01
N GLN A 18 -4.38 6.48 -15.70
CA GLN A 18 -4.75 5.82 -16.97
C GLN A 18 -5.90 4.82 -16.85
N TRP A 19 -6.10 4.22 -15.66
CA TRP A 19 -7.16 3.24 -15.43
C TRP A 19 -8.34 3.80 -14.64
N ARG A 20 -8.46 5.12 -14.53
CA ARG A 20 -9.54 5.79 -13.79
C ARG A 20 -10.91 5.22 -14.11
N GLY A 21 -11.69 4.92 -13.06
CA GLY A 21 -13.06 4.42 -13.15
C GLY A 21 -13.15 2.90 -13.32
N ARG A 22 -12.06 2.18 -13.60
CA ARG A 22 -12.06 0.71 -13.63
C ARG A 22 -12.35 0.16 -12.24
N LYS A 23 -13.09 -0.93 -12.21
CA LYS A 23 -13.48 -1.65 -10.98
C LYS A 23 -12.88 -3.05 -11.02
N LEU A 24 -12.19 -3.41 -9.96
CA LEU A 24 -11.51 -4.68 -9.79
C LEU A 24 -12.21 -5.45 -8.66
N PRO A 25 -12.74 -6.66 -8.92
CA PRO A 25 -13.36 -7.46 -7.87
C PRO A 25 -12.29 -8.05 -6.95
N PHE A 26 -12.49 -7.99 -5.65
CA PHE A 26 -11.64 -8.70 -4.70
C PHE A 26 -12.50 -9.46 -3.67
N PRO A 27 -11.95 -10.55 -3.07
CA PRO A 27 -12.67 -11.31 -2.06
C PRO A 27 -13.05 -10.44 -0.86
N ASP A 28 -14.33 -10.50 -0.45
CA ASP A 28 -14.77 -9.83 0.77
C ASP A 28 -14.30 -10.62 1.99
N ARG A 29 -13.52 -9.97 2.86
CA ARG A 29 -12.94 -10.62 4.05
C ARG A 29 -13.05 -9.74 5.28
N PRO A 30 -13.26 -10.34 6.47
CA PRO A 30 -13.14 -9.64 7.73
C PRO A 30 -11.74 -9.01 7.87
N GLY A 31 -11.69 -7.70 8.13
CA GLY A 31 -10.43 -6.96 8.27
C GLY A 31 -9.85 -6.38 6.97
N LEU A 32 -10.21 -6.89 5.79
CA LEU A 32 -9.80 -6.31 4.52
C LEU A 32 -10.77 -5.17 4.12
N ARG A 33 -10.51 -3.98 4.59
CA ARG A 33 -11.16 -2.76 4.10
C ARG A 33 -10.18 -2.04 3.18
N PRO A 34 -10.49 -1.86 1.88
CA PRO A 34 -9.68 -0.98 1.05
C PRO A 34 -9.66 0.41 1.68
N THR A 35 -8.48 1.01 1.74
CA THR A 35 -8.35 2.42 2.10
C THR A 35 -9.38 3.24 1.31
N GLY A 36 -10.23 3.96 2.02
CA GLY A 36 -11.40 4.64 1.43
C GLY A 36 -11.00 5.57 0.30
N ASP A 37 -11.85 5.71 -0.73
CA ASP A 37 -11.59 6.54 -1.92
C ASP A 37 -11.13 7.96 -1.54
N ARG A 38 -11.73 8.57 -0.50
CA ARG A 38 -11.38 9.91 -0.03
C ARG A 38 -9.97 10.00 0.58
N ILE A 39 -9.54 8.96 1.30
CA ILE A 39 -8.18 8.89 1.86
C ILE A 39 -7.19 8.76 0.72
N ARG A 40 -7.43 7.82 -0.21
CA ARG A 40 -6.59 7.61 -1.39
C ARG A 40 -6.48 8.88 -2.25
N GLU A 41 -7.58 9.58 -2.50
CA GLU A 41 -7.55 10.86 -3.23
C GLU A 41 -6.66 11.89 -2.53
N THR A 42 -6.78 12.03 -1.20
CA THR A 42 -5.94 12.95 -0.42
C THR A 42 -4.47 12.55 -0.49
N LEU A 43 -4.16 11.26 -0.27
CA LEU A 43 -2.81 10.72 -0.33
C LEU A 43 -2.16 11.00 -1.70
N PHE A 44 -2.84 10.65 -2.78
CA PHE A 44 -2.27 10.81 -4.12
C PHE A 44 -2.17 12.26 -4.58
N ASN A 45 -2.97 13.16 -3.99
CA ASN A 45 -2.75 14.61 -4.15
C ASN A 45 -1.49 15.07 -3.42
N TRP A 46 -1.17 14.52 -2.24
CA TRP A 46 0.09 14.81 -1.55
C TRP A 46 1.31 14.26 -2.29
N LEU A 47 1.19 13.08 -2.88
CA LEU A 47 2.26 12.39 -3.61
C LEU A 47 2.47 12.94 -5.03
N GLY A 48 1.52 13.68 -5.58
CA GLY A 48 1.50 14.07 -6.99
C GLY A 48 2.85 14.44 -7.60
N PRO A 49 3.66 15.33 -6.95
CA PRO A 49 4.97 15.71 -7.48
C PRO A 49 6.02 14.59 -7.47
N HIS A 50 5.83 13.55 -6.65
CA HIS A 50 6.81 12.47 -6.43
C HIS A 50 6.44 11.16 -7.12
N LEU A 51 5.26 11.09 -7.75
CA LEU A 51 4.70 9.82 -8.22
C LEU A 51 5.18 9.44 -9.60
N GLN A 52 5.40 10.42 -10.46
CA GLN A 52 5.80 10.16 -11.85
C GLN A 52 7.15 9.45 -11.89
N THR A 53 7.20 8.32 -12.56
CA THR A 53 8.38 7.44 -12.68
C THR A 53 8.91 6.83 -11.37
N ALA A 54 8.20 7.00 -10.26
CA ALA A 54 8.60 6.46 -8.96
C ALA A 54 8.61 4.93 -8.94
N LYS A 55 9.56 4.35 -8.21
CA LYS A 55 9.53 2.95 -7.77
C LYS A 55 8.81 2.89 -6.42
N CYS A 56 7.69 2.19 -6.38
CA CYS A 56 6.83 2.10 -5.20
C CYS A 56 6.92 0.73 -4.53
N LEU A 57 6.64 0.68 -3.23
CA LEU A 57 6.42 -0.55 -2.46
C LEU A 57 5.08 -0.45 -1.73
N ASP A 58 4.18 -1.41 -1.97
CA ASP A 58 2.95 -1.62 -1.21
C ASP A 58 3.18 -2.79 -0.25
N LEU A 59 3.56 -2.48 1.00
CA LEU A 59 4.18 -3.44 1.93
C LEU A 59 3.15 -4.29 2.68
N PHE A 60 1.90 -3.87 2.71
CA PHE A 60 0.74 -4.58 3.24
C PHE A 60 -0.38 -4.46 2.21
N ALA A 61 -0.14 -5.06 1.04
CA ALA A 61 -0.87 -4.72 -0.18
C ALA A 61 -2.38 -5.01 -0.14
N GLY A 62 -2.81 -6.04 0.59
CA GLY A 62 -4.23 -6.37 0.73
C GLY A 62 -4.95 -6.51 -0.61
N SER A 63 -5.80 -5.55 -0.93
CA SER A 63 -6.49 -5.50 -2.23
C SER A 63 -5.64 -4.94 -3.38
N GLY A 64 -4.43 -4.44 -3.10
CA GLY A 64 -3.57 -3.73 -4.04
C GLY A 64 -3.99 -2.27 -4.30
N ALA A 65 -4.86 -1.71 -3.45
CA ALA A 65 -5.50 -0.43 -3.71
C ALA A 65 -4.51 0.73 -3.88
N LEU A 66 -3.43 0.77 -3.08
CA LEU A 66 -2.45 1.85 -3.11
C LEU A 66 -1.46 1.66 -4.25
N GLY A 67 -0.88 0.47 -4.40
CA GLY A 67 0.08 0.18 -5.46
C GLY A 67 -0.54 0.25 -6.86
N ILE A 68 -1.75 -0.27 -7.07
CA ILE A 68 -2.46 -0.19 -8.36
C ILE A 68 -2.80 1.27 -8.70
N GLU A 69 -3.22 2.06 -7.72
CA GLU A 69 -3.48 3.50 -7.92
C GLU A 69 -2.18 4.24 -8.28
N ALA A 70 -1.05 3.90 -7.63
CA ALA A 70 0.26 4.47 -7.95
C ALA A 70 0.66 4.20 -9.40
N LEU A 71 0.58 2.94 -9.86
CA LEU A 71 0.83 2.56 -11.25
C LEU A 71 -0.10 3.29 -12.22
N SER A 72 -1.40 3.37 -11.88
CA SER A 72 -2.38 4.10 -12.69
C SER A 72 -2.01 5.56 -12.91
N ARG A 73 -1.36 6.18 -11.93
CA ARG A 73 -0.97 7.60 -11.94
C ARG A 73 0.45 7.86 -12.42
N GLY A 74 1.15 6.84 -12.91
CA GLY A 74 2.44 7.01 -13.59
C GLY A 74 3.67 6.59 -12.80
N ALA A 75 3.53 5.85 -11.69
CA ALA A 75 4.66 5.15 -11.09
C ALA A 75 5.28 4.19 -12.12
N ALA A 76 6.60 4.11 -12.17
CA ALA A 76 7.31 3.25 -13.12
C ALA A 76 7.20 1.77 -12.73
N HIS A 77 7.18 1.49 -11.44
CA HIS A 77 7.12 0.13 -10.90
C HIS A 77 6.46 0.12 -9.52
N CYS A 78 5.80 -0.99 -9.18
CA CYS A 78 5.33 -1.23 -7.83
C CYS A 78 5.55 -2.67 -7.41
N ASP A 79 6.24 -2.85 -6.28
CA ASP A 79 6.35 -4.12 -5.59
C ASP A 79 5.18 -4.25 -4.61
N PHE A 80 4.45 -5.38 -4.71
CA PHE A 80 3.33 -5.70 -3.82
C PHE A 80 3.73 -6.83 -2.89
N VAL A 81 3.59 -6.61 -1.59
CA VAL A 81 3.92 -7.60 -0.56
C VAL A 81 2.73 -7.79 0.36
N ASP A 82 2.35 -9.04 0.58
CA ASP A 82 1.32 -9.40 1.56
C ASP A 82 1.57 -10.82 2.05
N ALA A 83 1.25 -11.09 3.30
CA ALA A 83 1.33 -12.44 3.87
C ALA A 83 0.16 -13.34 3.42
N ASP A 84 -0.96 -12.74 2.95
CA ASP A 84 -2.12 -13.47 2.46
C ASP A 84 -1.95 -13.88 0.99
N GLN A 85 -1.76 -15.17 0.75
CA GLN A 85 -1.57 -15.74 -0.58
C GLN A 85 -2.77 -15.52 -1.52
N GLU A 86 -3.99 -15.39 -1.00
CA GLU A 86 -5.15 -15.12 -1.84
C GLU A 86 -5.19 -13.64 -2.27
N ALA A 87 -4.79 -12.71 -1.39
CA ALA A 87 -4.61 -11.30 -1.75
C ALA A 87 -3.58 -11.17 -2.88
N ILE A 88 -2.43 -11.81 -2.73
CA ILE A 88 -1.35 -11.86 -3.72
C ILE A 88 -1.84 -12.42 -5.07
N THR A 89 -2.60 -13.50 -5.04
CA THR A 89 -3.18 -14.10 -6.25
C THR A 89 -4.16 -13.13 -6.94
N ALA A 90 -5.02 -12.46 -6.15
CA ALA A 90 -5.98 -11.50 -6.68
C ALA A 90 -5.27 -10.28 -7.31
N ILE A 91 -4.23 -9.75 -6.64
CA ILE A 91 -3.41 -8.66 -7.19
C ILE A 91 -2.79 -9.07 -8.52
N GLY A 92 -2.20 -10.26 -8.62
CA GLY A 92 -1.62 -10.78 -9.87
C GLY A 92 -2.65 -10.83 -11.01
N HIS A 93 -3.88 -11.27 -10.75
CA HIS A 93 -4.97 -11.24 -11.73
C HIS A 93 -5.36 -9.81 -12.14
N HIS A 94 -5.38 -8.87 -11.20
CA HIS A 94 -5.68 -7.47 -11.51
C HIS A 94 -4.59 -6.84 -12.38
N LEU A 95 -3.33 -7.06 -12.06
CA LEU A 95 -2.19 -6.56 -12.83
C LEU A 95 -2.19 -7.10 -14.26
N ASN A 96 -2.49 -8.37 -14.45
CA ASN A 96 -2.69 -8.95 -15.78
C ASN A 96 -3.86 -8.29 -16.53
N THR A 97 -5.00 -8.09 -15.87
CA THR A 97 -6.18 -7.44 -16.46
C THR A 97 -5.91 -5.98 -16.88
N LEU A 98 -4.99 -5.32 -16.18
CA LEU A 98 -4.58 -3.94 -16.42
C LEU A 98 -3.40 -3.81 -17.39
N ASP A 99 -2.84 -4.94 -17.84
CA ASP A 99 -1.60 -5.00 -18.65
C ASP A 99 -0.41 -4.33 -17.93
N ALA A 100 -0.33 -4.57 -16.61
CA ALA A 100 0.65 -3.94 -15.71
C ALA A 100 1.70 -4.92 -15.15
N SER A 101 1.67 -6.19 -15.56
CA SER A 101 2.57 -7.22 -15.00
C SER A 101 4.05 -6.94 -15.24
N ALA A 102 4.41 -6.26 -16.34
CA ALA A 102 5.79 -5.87 -16.62
C ALA A 102 6.31 -4.75 -15.69
N ASN A 103 5.40 -4.00 -15.08
CA ASN A 103 5.70 -2.87 -14.20
C ASN A 103 5.44 -3.19 -12.72
N SER A 104 5.41 -4.48 -12.37
CA SER A 104 5.08 -4.89 -11.01
C SER A 104 5.75 -6.20 -10.61
N THR A 105 6.01 -6.34 -9.32
CA THR A 105 6.41 -7.59 -8.67
C THR A 105 5.40 -7.91 -7.59
N VAL A 106 5.06 -9.19 -7.43
CA VAL A 106 4.10 -9.64 -6.42
C VAL A 106 4.72 -10.72 -5.56
N SER A 107 4.79 -10.51 -4.24
CA SER A 107 5.47 -11.38 -3.29
C SER A 107 4.57 -11.79 -2.13
N GLY A 108 4.33 -13.09 -1.96
CA GLY A 108 3.62 -13.66 -0.82
C GLY A 108 4.58 -13.83 0.35
N ASP A 109 4.80 -12.78 1.14
CA ASP A 109 5.74 -12.78 2.25
C ASP A 109 5.28 -11.87 3.39
N MET A 110 5.85 -12.07 4.58
CA MET A 110 5.71 -11.13 5.69
C MET A 110 6.57 -9.88 5.44
N ALA A 111 6.03 -8.70 5.72
CA ALA A 111 6.70 -7.42 5.51
C ALA A 111 8.13 -7.37 6.09
N GLU A 112 8.31 -7.84 7.33
CA GLU A 112 9.62 -7.88 7.98
C GLU A 112 10.61 -8.76 7.24
N ARG A 113 10.19 -9.97 6.85
CA ARG A 113 11.06 -10.92 6.14
C ARG A 113 11.45 -10.37 4.78
N TYR A 114 10.50 -9.80 4.04
CA TYR A 114 10.75 -9.19 2.75
C TYR A 114 11.78 -8.06 2.84
N LEU A 115 11.61 -7.11 3.79
CA LEU A 115 12.54 -6.01 3.99
C LEU A 115 13.95 -6.45 4.35
N ARG A 116 14.09 -7.54 5.11
CA ARG A 116 15.42 -8.10 5.47
C ARG A 116 16.12 -8.80 4.32
N GLN A 117 15.40 -9.35 3.36
CA GLN A 117 15.96 -10.16 2.27
C GLN A 117 16.17 -9.36 0.98
N THR A 118 15.35 -8.37 0.71
CA THR A 118 15.44 -7.55 -0.50
C THR A 118 16.68 -6.66 -0.50
N LYS A 119 17.15 -6.31 -1.70
CA LYS A 119 18.18 -5.29 -1.93
C LYS A 119 17.64 -4.07 -2.69
N ASP A 120 16.35 -4.07 -2.99
CA ASP A 120 15.69 -3.00 -3.71
C ASP A 120 15.56 -1.74 -2.85
N THR A 121 15.46 -0.59 -3.51
CA THR A 121 15.19 0.71 -2.91
C THR A 121 13.96 1.33 -3.55
N TRP A 122 13.24 2.15 -2.80
CA TRP A 122 11.99 2.75 -3.26
C TRP A 122 11.93 4.25 -3.02
N ASP A 123 11.25 4.93 -3.94
CA ASP A 123 10.91 6.35 -3.84
C ASP A 123 9.66 6.57 -2.98
N ILE A 124 8.71 5.63 -3.03
CA ILE A 124 7.46 5.71 -2.27
C ILE A 124 7.17 4.36 -1.62
N VAL A 125 6.92 4.35 -0.31
CA VAL A 125 6.53 3.14 0.42
C VAL A 125 5.18 3.37 1.11
N PHE A 126 4.23 2.44 0.89
CA PHE A 126 2.96 2.40 1.59
C PHE A 126 3.04 1.41 2.75
N VAL A 127 2.78 1.90 3.97
CA VAL A 127 2.77 1.13 5.22
C VAL A 127 1.38 1.26 5.83
N ASP A 128 0.50 0.32 5.49
CA ASP A 128 -0.89 0.22 5.97
C ASP A 128 -1.13 -1.17 6.61
N PRO A 129 -0.52 -1.43 7.78
CA PRO A 129 -0.61 -2.72 8.44
C PRO A 129 -2.00 -2.96 9.04
N PRO A 130 -2.41 -4.22 9.27
CA PRO A 130 -3.58 -4.53 10.07
C PRO A 130 -3.49 -3.88 11.46
N PHE A 131 -4.48 -3.06 11.84
CA PHE A 131 -4.40 -2.21 13.04
C PHE A 131 -4.27 -3.00 14.35
N ASP A 132 -4.84 -4.19 14.41
CA ASP A 132 -4.76 -5.09 15.57
C ASP A 132 -3.38 -5.75 15.73
N ALA A 133 -2.60 -5.83 14.67
CA ALA A 133 -1.27 -6.45 14.68
C ALA A 133 -0.16 -5.54 15.26
N ARG A 134 -0.37 -4.22 15.34
CA ARG A 134 0.59 -3.23 15.86
C ARG A 134 1.99 -3.34 15.24
N LEU A 135 2.04 -3.45 13.93
CA LEU A 135 3.28 -3.64 13.17
C LEU A 135 3.87 -2.32 12.63
N GLY A 136 3.16 -1.21 12.76
CA GLY A 136 3.50 0.04 12.11
C GLY A 136 4.84 0.62 12.55
N GLU A 137 5.02 0.86 13.86
CA GLU A 137 6.26 1.45 14.41
C GLU A 137 7.49 0.57 14.12
N SER A 138 7.36 -0.75 14.31
CA SER A 138 8.47 -1.69 14.04
C SER A 138 8.82 -1.75 12.57
N THR A 139 7.82 -1.68 11.68
CA THR A 139 8.02 -1.64 10.22
C THR A 139 8.72 -0.35 9.80
N LEU A 140 8.31 0.81 10.32
CA LEU A 140 8.96 2.08 10.04
C LEU A 140 10.43 2.07 10.48
N THR A 141 10.72 1.53 11.67
CA THR A 141 12.09 1.39 12.18
C THR A 141 12.93 0.50 11.27
N LEU A 142 12.42 -0.69 10.94
CA LEU A 142 13.11 -1.61 10.06
C LEU A 142 13.35 -1.03 8.65
N LEU A 143 12.38 -0.30 8.12
CA LEU A 143 12.48 0.33 6.80
C LEU A 143 13.59 1.39 6.77
N ALA A 144 13.71 2.22 7.81
CA ALA A 144 14.79 3.20 7.93
C ALA A 144 16.16 2.53 8.10
N ASP A 145 16.25 1.52 8.99
CA ASP A 145 17.51 0.82 9.28
C ASP A 145 17.99 -0.02 8.09
N SER A 146 17.13 -0.39 7.18
CA SER A 146 17.47 -1.24 6.04
C SER A 146 18.16 -0.52 4.89
N GLU A 147 18.26 0.81 4.91
CA GLU A 147 18.77 1.64 3.80
C GLU A 147 18.04 1.40 2.47
N ARG A 148 16.71 1.12 2.55
CA ARG A 148 15.86 0.82 1.38
C ARG A 148 15.06 2.01 0.88
N LEU A 149 15.23 3.17 1.49
CA LEU A 149 14.60 4.41 1.11
C LEU A 149 15.56 5.26 0.26
N ALA A 150 15.09 5.72 -0.90
CA ALA A 150 15.83 6.70 -1.70
C ALA A 150 15.92 8.04 -0.95
N GLU A 151 16.91 8.87 -1.28
CA GLU A 151 17.21 10.15 -0.58
C GLU A 151 15.99 11.09 -0.44
N ALA A 152 15.15 11.16 -1.46
CA ALA A 152 13.94 12.00 -1.47
C ALA A 152 12.64 11.21 -1.30
N SER A 153 12.73 10.00 -0.71
CA SER A 153 11.59 9.10 -0.61
C SER A 153 10.46 9.64 0.27
N ARG A 154 9.28 9.05 0.09
CA ARG A 154 8.08 9.34 0.88
C ARG A 154 7.52 8.04 1.43
N VAL A 155 7.14 8.06 2.70
CA VAL A 155 6.50 6.93 3.35
C VAL A 155 5.09 7.33 3.76
N TYR A 156 4.09 6.65 3.21
CA TYR A 156 2.73 6.72 3.70
C TYR A 156 2.58 5.79 4.88
N PHE A 157 1.99 6.27 5.97
CA PHE A 157 1.75 5.49 7.16
C PHE A 157 0.31 5.65 7.66
N GLU A 158 -0.40 4.53 7.78
CA GLU A 158 -1.78 4.47 8.25
C GLU A 158 -1.85 3.74 9.59
N THR A 159 -2.64 4.29 10.53
CA THR A 159 -2.89 3.70 11.85
C THR A 159 -4.34 3.88 12.26
N SER A 160 -4.84 3.03 13.16
CA SER A 160 -6.10 3.32 13.83
C SER A 160 -5.95 4.53 14.76
N ARG A 161 -6.95 5.39 14.74
CA ARG A 161 -7.04 6.51 15.68
C ARG A 161 -7.36 6.05 17.10
N SER A 162 -8.07 4.93 17.25
CA SER A 162 -8.39 4.33 18.57
C SER A 162 -7.21 3.54 19.14
N GLN A 163 -6.27 3.11 18.28
CA GLN A 163 -5.05 2.39 18.65
C GLN A 163 -3.84 3.01 17.95
N PRO A 164 -3.45 4.23 18.30
CA PRO A 164 -2.39 4.94 17.60
C PRO A 164 -1.04 4.25 17.80
N GLU A 165 -0.26 4.19 16.72
CA GLU A 165 1.15 3.83 16.76
C GLU A 165 2.02 5.05 16.51
N ALA A 166 3.18 5.10 17.18
CA ALA A 166 4.08 6.22 17.08
C ALA A 166 4.84 6.22 15.74
N VAL A 167 5.16 7.42 15.27
CA VAL A 167 6.19 7.60 14.23
C VAL A 167 7.52 7.79 14.96
N PRO A 168 8.57 6.98 14.63
CA PRO A 168 9.89 7.16 15.25
C PRO A 168 10.49 8.52 14.87
N GLU A 169 10.36 9.52 15.74
CA GLU A 169 10.74 10.92 15.47
C GLU A 169 12.23 11.11 15.12
N ARG A 170 13.09 10.18 15.52
CA ARG A 170 14.51 10.21 15.16
C ARG A 170 14.78 9.79 13.72
N LEU A 171 13.86 9.07 13.12
CA LEU A 171 14.01 8.47 11.79
C LEU A 171 13.19 9.18 10.71
N TYR A 172 12.09 9.86 11.12
CA TYR A 172 11.16 10.45 10.17
C TYR A 172 10.67 11.84 10.61
N ASP A 173 10.47 12.71 9.63
CA ASP A 173 9.69 13.94 9.75
C ASP A 173 8.27 13.72 9.23
N VAL A 174 7.25 14.16 9.99
CA VAL A 174 5.85 14.14 9.56
C VAL A 174 5.57 15.35 8.69
N LEU A 175 5.43 15.14 7.38
CA LEU A 175 5.17 16.21 6.39
C LEU A 175 3.69 16.59 6.35
N ARG A 176 2.79 15.62 6.46
CA ARG A 176 1.33 15.78 6.43
C ARG A 176 0.68 14.77 7.36
N GLU A 177 -0.40 15.16 7.99
CA GLU A 177 -1.24 14.28 8.80
C GLU A 177 -2.71 14.66 8.62
N LYS A 178 -3.58 13.66 8.53
CA LYS A 178 -5.04 13.82 8.56
C LYS A 178 -5.71 12.62 9.22
N THR A 179 -6.97 12.83 9.60
CA THR A 179 -7.85 11.79 10.11
C THR A 179 -9.13 11.68 9.26
N ALA A 180 -9.64 10.47 9.08
CA ALA A 180 -10.92 10.20 8.44
C ALA A 180 -11.57 8.99 9.13
N GLY A 181 -12.65 9.24 9.89
CA GLY A 181 -13.24 8.21 10.74
C GLY A 181 -12.26 7.76 11.83
N ASP A 182 -12.02 6.44 11.92
CA ASP A 182 -11.04 5.86 12.83
C ASP A 182 -9.62 5.75 12.23
N VAL A 183 -9.41 6.27 11.05
CA VAL A 183 -8.12 6.21 10.38
C VAL A 183 -7.33 7.49 10.59
N CYS A 184 -6.07 7.37 11.05
CA CYS A 184 -5.07 8.42 11.04
C CYS A 184 -4.01 8.07 10.00
N TYR A 185 -3.78 8.97 9.04
CA TYR A 185 -2.84 8.73 7.96
C TYR A 185 -1.87 9.88 7.79
N ARG A 186 -0.62 9.52 7.51
CA ARG A 186 0.52 10.43 7.49
C ARG A 186 1.35 10.26 6.23
N LEU A 187 1.94 11.35 5.78
CA LEU A 187 3.04 11.34 4.81
C LEU A 187 4.31 11.72 5.55
N LEU A 188 5.30 10.87 5.48
CA LEU A 188 6.58 10.99 6.18
C LEU A 188 7.72 11.20 5.18
N SER A 189 8.79 11.84 5.64
CA SER A 189 10.09 11.89 4.98
C SER A 189 11.14 11.24 5.89
N PRO A 190 12.02 10.35 5.42
CA PRO A 190 13.19 9.92 6.17
C PRO A 190 14.08 11.11 6.50
N ARG A 191 14.79 11.02 7.64
CA ARG A 191 15.80 12.00 8.07
C ARG A 191 17.18 11.65 7.57
#